data_c9a18b80548da5c3802d042e4b91f2c3
#
_entry.id   c9a18b80548da5c3802d042e4b91f2c3
#
_cell.length_a   1.000
_cell.length_b   1.000
_cell.length_c   1.000
_cell.angle_alpha   90.00
_cell.angle_beta   90.00
_cell.angle_gamma   90.00
#
_symmetry.space_group_name_H-M   'P 1'
#
loop_
_entity.id
_entity.type
_entity.pdbx_description
1 polymer ?
#
loop_
_entity_poly.entity_id
_entity_poly.type
_entity_poly.pdbx_seq_one_letter_code
_entity_poly.pdbx_strand_id
1 'polypeptide(L)' 'MNIQDDINSLHSYESFARFIKMVHELREEAISEMHESSSETIQQISGRIITYDQILQISGWDKLRLKHSDRM' A
#
# COMPACT_ATOMS: atom_id res chain seq x y z
N MET A 1 17.82 10.98 -13.96
CA MET A 1 17.49 10.07 -12.86
C MET A 1 16.02 9.68 -12.97
N ASN A 2 15.74 8.39 -12.95
CA ASN A 2 14.38 7.88 -13.09
C ASN A 2 13.88 7.42 -11.70
N ILE A 3 12.79 8.02 -11.23
CA ILE A 3 12.24 7.70 -9.90
C ILE A 3 11.79 6.23 -9.83
N GLN A 4 11.35 5.67 -10.96
CA GLN A 4 10.95 4.25 -10.98
C GLN A 4 12.15 3.34 -10.73
N ASP A 5 13.32 3.68 -11.24
CA ASP A 5 14.54 2.93 -10.98
C ASP A 5 14.94 3.02 -9.51
N ASP A 6 14.76 4.18 -8.91
CA ASP A 6 15.05 4.38 -7.47
C ASP A 6 14.12 3.50 -6.63
N ILE A 7 12.84 3.47 -6.97
CA ILE A 7 11.86 2.64 -6.27
C ILE A 7 12.20 1.16 -6.46
N ASN A 8 12.54 0.75 -7.69
CA ASN A 8 12.90 -0.65 -7.96
C ASN A 8 14.12 -1.09 -7.16
N SER A 9 15.07 -0.18 -6.93
CA SER A 9 16.25 -0.51 -6.13
C SER A 9 15.90 -0.80 -4.67
N LEU A 10 14.80 -0.25 -4.17
CA LEU A 10 14.33 -0.49 -2.80
C LEU A 10 13.71 -1.88 -2.64
N HIS A 11 13.33 -2.55 -3.73
CA HIS A 11 12.67 -3.85 -3.67
C HIS A 11 13.54 -4.94 -3.05
N SER A 12 14.86 -4.76 -3.02
CA SER A 12 15.78 -5.72 -2.42
C SER A 12 15.78 -5.66 -0.88
N TYR A 13 15.24 -4.60 -0.29
CA TYR A 13 15.25 -4.40 1.15
C TYR A 13 13.96 -4.91 1.80
N GLU A 14 14.10 -5.81 2.77
CA GLU A 14 12.96 -6.31 3.52
C GLU A 14 12.24 -5.21 4.30
N SER A 15 13.00 -4.23 4.80
CA SER A 15 12.41 -3.12 5.54
C SER A 15 11.45 -2.30 4.66
N PHE A 16 11.79 -2.12 3.38
CA PHE A 16 10.89 -1.46 2.45
C PHE A 16 9.64 -2.30 2.20
N ALA A 17 9.83 -3.61 2.02
CA ALA A 17 8.71 -4.54 1.82
C ALA A 17 7.76 -4.52 3.02
N ARG A 18 8.29 -4.50 4.23
CA ARG A 18 7.45 -4.44 5.44
C ARG A 18 6.70 -3.12 5.55
N PHE A 19 7.34 -2.02 5.18
CA PHE A 19 6.67 -0.72 5.16
C PHE A 19 5.49 -0.71 4.20
N ILE A 20 5.70 -1.21 2.98
CA ILE A 20 4.64 -1.24 1.97
C ILE A 20 3.54 -2.23 2.36
N LYS A 21 3.90 -3.35 2.98
CA LYS A 21 2.91 -4.28 3.51
C LYS A 21 2.03 -3.60 4.56
N MET A 22 2.61 -2.76 5.40
CA MET A 22 1.84 -1.98 6.38
C MET A 22 0.85 -1.06 5.69
N VAL A 23 1.25 -0.40 4.61
CA VAL A 23 0.35 0.45 3.82
C VAL A 23 -0.81 -0.37 3.28
N HIS A 24 -0.53 -1.57 2.77
CA HIS A 24 -1.56 -2.49 2.29
C HIS A 24 -2.55 -2.86 3.40
N GLU A 25 -2.05 -3.16 4.59
CA GLU A 25 -2.88 -3.49 5.75
C GLU A 25 -3.75 -2.31 6.16
N LEU A 26 -3.21 -1.09 6.14
CA LEU A 26 -3.98 0.12 6.43
C LEU A 26 -5.11 0.31 5.42
N ARG A 27 -4.85 -0.03 4.17
CA ARG A 27 -5.87 0.03 3.13
C ARG A 27 -7.01 -0.95 3.42
N GLU A 28 -6.67 -2.19 3.80
CA GLU A 28 -7.67 -3.20 4.14
C GLU A 28 -8.50 -2.79 5.36
N GLU A 29 -7.85 -2.19 6.37
CA GLU A 29 -8.56 -1.67 7.53
C GLU A 29 -9.51 -0.54 7.15
N ALA A 30 -9.09 0.36 6.26
CA ALA A 30 -9.94 1.46 5.80
C ALA A 30 -11.16 0.94 5.05
N ILE A 31 -11.01 -0.11 4.24
CA ILE A 31 -12.13 -0.74 3.55
C ILE A 31 -13.12 -1.31 4.57
N SER A 32 -12.63 -1.99 5.60
CA SER A 32 -13.48 -2.53 6.66
C SER A 32 -14.24 -1.43 7.39
N GLU A 33 -13.56 -0.33 7.74
CA GLU A 33 -14.19 0.84 8.36
C GLU A 33 -15.33 1.38 7.50
N MET A 34 -15.12 1.40 6.17
CA MET A 34 -16.09 1.97 5.25
C MET A 34 -17.43 1.23 5.30
N HIS A 35 -17.41 -0.08 5.55
CA HIS A 35 -18.62 -0.89 5.66
C HIS A 35 -19.47 -0.52 6.88
N GLU A 36 -18.85 0.08 7.89
CA GLU A 36 -19.52 0.40 9.16
C GLU A 36 -19.76 1.90 9.34
N SER A 37 -19.38 2.72 8.36
CA SER A 37 -19.36 4.17 8.50
C SER A 37 -20.58 4.84 7.89
N SER A 38 -20.87 6.05 8.39
CA SER A 38 -21.89 6.93 7.81
C SER A 38 -21.41 7.48 6.48
N SER A 39 -22.36 8.01 5.68
CA SER A 39 -22.04 8.55 4.36
C SER A 39 -21.03 9.70 4.40
N GLU A 40 -21.04 10.51 5.46
CA GLU A 40 -20.07 11.60 5.61
C GLU A 40 -18.65 11.07 5.83
N THR A 41 -18.52 10.06 6.67
CA THR A 41 -17.22 9.45 6.98
C THR A 41 -16.71 8.64 5.79
N ILE A 42 -17.59 8.04 5.00
CA ILE A 42 -17.20 7.27 3.81
C ILE A 42 -16.36 8.08 2.84
N GLN A 43 -16.70 9.37 2.63
CA GLN A 43 -15.93 10.21 1.71
C GLN A 43 -14.49 10.40 2.20
N GLN A 44 -14.29 10.60 3.51
CA GLN A 44 -12.95 10.74 4.08
C GLN A 44 -12.15 9.45 3.97
N ILE A 45 -12.79 8.32 4.25
CA ILE A 45 -12.16 7.01 4.17
C ILE A 45 -11.79 6.68 2.71
N SER A 46 -12.68 7.01 1.76
CA SER A 46 -12.40 6.81 0.34
C SER A 46 -11.15 7.57 -0.10
N GLY A 47 -10.96 8.81 0.38
CA GLY A 47 -9.76 9.59 0.09
C GLY A 47 -8.50 8.90 0.58
N ARG A 48 -8.53 8.32 1.78
CA ARG A 48 -7.39 7.56 2.32
C ARG A 48 -7.11 6.32 1.48
N ILE A 49 -8.14 5.60 1.08
CA ILE A 49 -7.99 4.38 0.26
C ILE A 49 -7.32 4.72 -1.07
N ILE A 50 -7.75 5.82 -1.72
CA ILE A 50 -7.14 6.26 -2.98
C ILE A 50 -5.65 6.54 -2.78
N THR A 51 -5.30 7.21 -1.70
CA THR A 51 -3.90 7.51 -1.38
C THR A 51 -3.09 6.23 -1.18
N TYR A 52 -3.61 5.28 -0.42
CA TYR A 52 -2.94 3.99 -0.21
C TYR A 52 -2.76 3.26 -1.55
N ASP A 53 -3.79 3.26 -2.41
CA ASP A 53 -3.70 2.64 -3.73
C ASP A 53 -2.60 3.27 -4.58
N GLN A 54 -2.46 4.59 -4.54
CA GLN A 54 -1.41 5.29 -5.26
C GLN A 54 -0.02 4.88 -4.77
N ILE A 55 0.16 4.80 -3.45
CA ILE A 55 1.43 4.38 -2.85
C ILE A 55 1.76 2.94 -3.26
N LEU A 56 0.77 2.05 -3.19
CA LEU A 56 0.96 0.65 -3.55
C LEU A 56 1.30 0.50 -5.02
N GLN A 57 0.65 1.26 -5.89
CA GLN A 57 0.92 1.22 -7.32
C GLN A 57 2.32 1.73 -7.64
N ILE A 58 2.69 2.89 -7.10
CA ILE A 58 4.00 3.51 -7.34
C ILE A 58 5.13 2.60 -6.81
N SER A 59 4.93 2.00 -5.65
CA SER A 59 5.94 1.13 -5.03
C SER A 59 6.11 -0.21 -5.74
N GLY A 60 5.18 -0.60 -6.61
CA GLY A 60 5.22 -1.89 -7.28
C GLY A 60 4.86 -3.03 -6.33
N TRP A 61 3.86 -2.84 -5.49
CA TRP A 61 3.46 -3.79 -4.46
C TRP A 61 3.24 -5.21 -4.99
N ASP A 62 2.61 -5.35 -6.17
CA ASP A 62 2.33 -6.67 -6.74
C ASP A 62 3.59 -7.49 -6.95
N LYS A 63 4.67 -6.86 -7.42
CA LYS A 63 5.96 -7.53 -7.61
C LYS A 63 6.70 -7.70 -6.29
N LEU A 64 6.62 -6.68 -5.44
CA LEU A 64 7.31 -6.66 -4.16
C LEU A 64 6.82 -7.78 -3.24
N ARG A 65 5.51 -7.96 -3.14
CA ARG A 65 4.93 -9.01 -2.30
C ARG A 65 5.32 -10.41 -2.75
N LEU A 66 5.44 -10.61 -4.07
CA LEU A 66 5.86 -11.90 -4.61
C LEU A 66 7.32 -12.19 -4.29
N LYS A 67 8.18 -11.17 -4.38
CA LYS A 67 9.60 -11.32 -4.09
C LYS A 67 9.87 -11.71 -2.64
N HIS A 68 9.06 -11.22 -1.71
CA HIS A 68 9.25 -11.42 -0.28
C HIS A 68 8.19 -12.33 0.34
N SER A 69 7.38 -13.03 -0.47
CA SER A 69 6.22 -13.79 0.03
C SER A 69 6.61 -14.89 1.03
N ASP A 70 7.75 -15.54 0.81
CA ASP A 70 8.21 -16.62 1.69
C ASP A 70 8.73 -16.10 3.04
N ARG A 71 8.97 -14.81 3.15
CA ARG A 71 9.54 -14.18 4.34
C ARG A 71 8.52 -13.38 5.14
N MET A 72 7.37 -13.18 4.58
CA MET A 72 6.28 -12.44 5.17
C MET A 72 5.07 -13.31 5.46
#